data_f633e0d8182056247da75bd88c29e10f
#
_entry.id   f633e0d8182056247da75bd88c29e10f
#
_cell.length_a   1.000
_cell.length_b   1.000
_cell.length_c   1.000
_cell.angle_alpha   90.00
_cell.angle_beta   90.00
_cell.angle_gamma   90.00
#
_symmetry.space_group_name_H-M   'P 1'
#
loop_
_entity.id
_entity.type
_entity.pdbx_description
1 polymer ?
#
loop_
_entity_poly.entity_id
_entity_poly.type
_entity_poly.pdbx_seq_one_letter_code
_entity_poly.pdbx_strand_id
1 'polypeptide(L)'
;IRLIEVTDAEGILGIGDWGVDGVDIATGKLIVYTAAAGINPAQVLPVSLDVGTNNEQLLNDELYLGNRHKRVDDETYYTFVDKFVSAVRKEYPNALLHWEDFGRGHAKNILDKYEDTLPTFNDDIQGTGIVTLAGVLGALNISKVDYTNQTFLVYGGGTAGMGITNILKDELIKQDVSEDKANQHFYIMDKQGLLFDDMDDLTEAQQ
;
A
#
# COMPACT_ATOMS: atom_id res chain seq x y z
N ILE A 1 0.80 -23.12 -3.24
CA ILE A 1 0.37 -21.75 -2.88
C ILE A 1 0.17 -20.96 -4.17
N ARG A 2 -0.91 -20.17 -4.22
CA ARG A 2 -1.30 -19.33 -5.37
C ARG A 2 -1.40 -17.85 -5.03
N LEU A 3 -1.60 -17.53 -3.77
CA LEU A 3 -1.66 -16.17 -3.25
C LEU A 3 -0.86 -16.11 -1.96
N ILE A 4 0.07 -15.18 -1.90
CA ILE A 4 0.85 -14.86 -0.70
C ILE A 4 0.51 -13.43 -0.34
N GLU A 5 0.02 -13.22 0.87
CA GLU A 5 -0.14 -11.88 1.43
C GLU A 5 0.97 -11.64 2.43
N VAL A 6 1.77 -10.62 2.17
CA VAL A 6 2.95 -10.29 2.96
C VAL A 6 2.83 -8.89 3.54
N THR A 7 3.23 -8.77 4.80
CA THR A 7 3.28 -7.48 5.51
C THR A 7 4.55 -7.36 6.34
N ASP A 8 5.07 -6.15 6.52
CA ASP A 8 6.02 -5.82 7.58
C ASP A 8 5.33 -5.12 8.76
N ALA A 9 4.01 -4.86 8.60
CA ALA A 9 3.12 -4.29 9.61
C ALA A 9 3.57 -2.95 10.21
N GLU A 10 4.34 -2.16 9.47
CA GLU A 10 4.75 -0.82 9.91
C GLU A 10 3.62 0.20 9.77
N GLY A 11 2.77 0.05 8.75
CA GLY A 11 1.80 1.05 8.33
C GLY A 11 0.34 0.63 8.47
N ILE A 12 -0.04 -0.17 9.45
CA ILE A 12 -1.43 -0.62 9.63
C ILE A 12 -2.34 0.56 9.93
N LEU A 13 -3.36 0.76 9.09
CA LEU A 13 -4.32 1.86 9.23
C LEU A 13 -5.03 1.83 10.59
N GLY A 14 -4.96 2.96 11.32
CA GLY A 14 -5.55 3.12 12.65
C GLY A 14 -4.77 2.47 13.79
N ILE A 15 -3.70 1.71 13.52
CA ILE A 15 -2.86 1.03 14.51
C ILE A 15 -1.42 1.56 14.45
N GLY A 16 -0.83 1.67 13.26
CA GLY A 16 0.57 1.98 13.05
C GLY A 16 1.44 0.73 13.06
N ASP A 17 2.65 0.82 13.64
CA ASP A 17 3.59 -0.29 13.72
C ASP A 17 3.11 -1.34 14.76
N TRP A 18 2.75 -2.51 14.26
CA TRP A 18 2.29 -3.64 15.09
C TRP A 18 3.25 -4.84 15.06
N GLY A 19 4.40 -4.69 14.43
CA GLY A 19 5.40 -5.75 14.36
C GLY A 19 4.82 -7.07 13.83
N VAL A 20 5.27 -8.21 14.36
CA VAL A 20 4.78 -9.52 13.87
C VAL A 20 3.29 -9.79 14.13
N ASP A 21 2.68 -9.07 15.09
CA ASP A 21 1.25 -9.24 15.38
C ASP A 21 0.37 -8.78 14.19
N GLY A 22 0.93 -7.97 13.28
CA GLY A 22 0.28 -7.59 12.04
C GLY A 22 -0.03 -8.75 11.09
N VAL A 23 0.52 -9.94 11.31
CA VAL A 23 0.14 -11.15 10.56
C VAL A 23 -1.35 -11.49 10.70
N ASP A 24 -2.00 -11.05 11.77
CA ASP A 24 -3.44 -11.24 11.97
C ASP A 24 -4.26 -10.46 10.94
N ILE A 25 -3.77 -9.29 10.50
CA ILE A 25 -4.40 -8.51 9.42
C ILE A 25 -4.30 -9.26 8.10
N ALA A 26 -3.09 -9.73 7.73
CA ALA A 26 -2.88 -10.52 6.52
C ALA A 26 -3.75 -11.80 6.53
N THR A 27 -3.83 -12.48 7.66
CA THR A 27 -4.71 -13.66 7.83
C THR A 27 -6.18 -13.29 7.64
N GLY A 28 -6.63 -12.17 8.24
CA GLY A 28 -8.00 -11.67 8.12
C GLY A 28 -8.36 -11.34 6.66
N LYS A 29 -7.45 -10.70 5.92
CA LYS A 29 -7.65 -10.39 4.51
C LYS A 29 -7.74 -11.66 3.64
N LEU A 30 -6.90 -12.66 3.88
CA LEU A 30 -6.99 -13.96 3.18
C LEU A 30 -8.31 -14.70 3.49
N ILE A 31 -8.88 -14.53 4.68
CA ILE A 31 -10.23 -15.03 5.00
C ILE A 31 -11.28 -14.32 4.12
N VAL A 32 -11.17 -13.00 3.94
CA VAL A 32 -12.07 -12.25 3.06
C VAL A 32 -11.92 -12.70 1.61
N TYR A 33 -10.71 -12.89 1.10
CA TYR A 33 -10.48 -13.46 -0.23
C TYR A 33 -11.14 -14.83 -0.40
N THR A 34 -11.07 -15.67 0.63
CA THR A 34 -11.74 -16.97 0.60
C THR A 34 -13.26 -16.83 0.58
N ALA A 35 -13.81 -15.99 1.46
CA ALA A 35 -15.26 -15.85 1.63
C ALA A 35 -15.93 -15.10 0.46
N ALA A 36 -15.31 -14.03 -0.04
CA ALA A 36 -15.91 -13.14 -1.03
C ALA A 36 -15.45 -13.43 -2.47
N ALA A 37 -14.20 -13.85 -2.67
CA ALA A 37 -13.64 -14.12 -3.99
C ALA A 37 -13.53 -15.62 -4.31
N GLY A 38 -13.88 -16.51 -3.36
CA GLY A 38 -13.87 -17.96 -3.59
C GLY A 38 -12.48 -18.57 -3.71
N ILE A 39 -11.44 -17.91 -3.21
CA ILE A 39 -10.07 -18.44 -3.24
C ILE A 39 -9.96 -19.59 -2.24
N ASN A 40 -9.40 -20.71 -2.70
CA ASN A 40 -9.23 -21.89 -1.87
C ASN A 40 -8.26 -21.60 -0.72
N PRO A 41 -8.67 -21.74 0.57
CA PRO A 41 -7.84 -21.42 1.73
C PRO A 41 -6.58 -22.32 1.83
N ALA A 42 -6.58 -23.51 1.21
CA ALA A 42 -5.39 -24.35 1.13
C ALA A 42 -4.31 -23.82 0.14
N GLN A 43 -4.61 -22.77 -0.61
CA GLN A 43 -3.72 -22.20 -1.61
C GLN A 43 -3.23 -20.80 -1.25
N VAL A 44 -3.53 -20.30 -0.05
CA VAL A 44 -3.11 -18.99 0.43
C VAL A 44 -2.06 -19.09 1.51
N LEU A 45 -1.24 -18.06 1.69
CA LEU A 45 -0.18 -18.02 2.70
C LEU A 45 -0.04 -16.59 3.24
N PRO A 46 -0.36 -16.33 4.53
CA PRO A 46 0.00 -15.08 5.18
C PRO A 46 1.48 -15.12 5.59
N VAL A 47 2.18 -14.00 5.41
CA VAL A 47 3.61 -13.88 5.75
C VAL A 47 3.83 -12.56 6.48
N SER A 48 4.50 -12.62 7.63
CA SER A 48 5.06 -11.45 8.31
C SER A 48 6.57 -11.38 8.08
N LEU A 49 7.06 -10.24 7.63
CA LEU A 49 8.49 -9.92 7.52
C LEU A 49 8.92 -9.27 8.83
N ASP A 50 9.48 -10.07 9.74
CA ASP A 50 9.96 -9.57 11.03
C ASP A 50 11.30 -8.85 10.89
N VAL A 51 11.21 -7.57 10.65
CA VAL A 51 12.34 -6.63 10.53
C VAL A 51 12.55 -5.79 11.80
N GLY A 52 11.96 -6.21 12.91
CA GLY A 52 11.87 -5.45 14.16
C GLY A 52 10.65 -4.52 14.19
N THR A 53 10.51 -3.75 15.25
CA THR A 53 9.42 -2.79 15.44
C THR A 53 9.91 -1.52 16.13
N ASN A 54 9.36 -0.36 15.77
CA ASN A 54 9.57 0.89 16.48
C ASN A 54 8.51 1.15 17.55
N ASN A 55 7.57 0.23 17.75
CA ASN A 55 6.55 0.30 18.78
C ASN A 55 7.14 -0.09 20.14
N GLU A 56 7.39 0.92 20.99
CA GLU A 56 7.97 0.74 22.33
C GLU A 56 7.10 -0.13 23.26
N GLN A 57 5.78 -0.19 23.04
CA GLN A 57 4.91 -1.06 23.83
C GLN A 57 5.21 -2.52 23.54
N LEU A 58 5.35 -2.88 22.26
CA LEU A 58 5.70 -4.25 21.83
C LEU A 58 7.11 -4.63 22.27
N LEU A 59 8.08 -3.71 22.15
CA LEU A 59 9.47 -3.97 22.58
C LEU A 59 9.57 -4.30 24.09
N ASN A 60 8.66 -3.76 24.90
CA ASN A 60 8.63 -3.96 26.35
C ASN A 60 7.60 -5.03 26.80
N ASP A 61 6.83 -5.58 25.90
CA ASP A 61 5.86 -6.65 26.23
C ASP A 61 6.58 -8.01 26.30
N GLU A 62 6.51 -8.65 27.45
CA GLU A 62 7.11 -9.98 27.65
C GLU A 62 6.48 -11.07 26.78
N LEU A 63 5.26 -10.86 26.29
CA LEU A 63 4.51 -11.80 25.45
C LEU A 63 4.70 -11.55 23.95
N TYR A 64 5.36 -10.46 23.56
CA TYR A 64 5.63 -10.17 22.14
C TYR A 64 6.52 -11.25 21.53
N LEU A 65 6.05 -11.88 20.44
CA LEU A 65 6.70 -13.02 19.80
C LEU A 65 7.74 -12.62 18.74
N GLY A 66 7.77 -11.34 18.33
CA GLY A 66 8.70 -10.84 17.32
C GLY A 66 10.11 -10.54 17.85
N ASN A 67 11.00 -10.19 16.95
CA ASN A 67 12.34 -9.74 17.27
C ASN A 67 12.29 -8.42 18.06
N ARG A 68 12.90 -8.40 19.25
CA ARG A 68 12.84 -7.26 20.19
C ARG A 68 13.96 -6.27 19.92
N HIS A 69 13.96 -5.69 18.75
CA HIS A 69 14.85 -4.58 18.36
C HIS A 69 14.10 -3.60 17.47
N LYS A 70 14.61 -2.39 17.37
CA LYS A 70 14.07 -1.41 16.43
C LYS A 70 14.20 -1.89 15.00
N ARG A 71 13.32 -1.40 14.11
CA ARG A 71 13.38 -1.73 12.69
C ARG A 71 14.80 -1.54 12.18
N VAL A 72 15.23 -2.48 11.36
CA VAL A 72 16.55 -2.43 10.71
C VAL A 72 16.66 -1.23 9.76
N ASP A 73 17.90 -0.84 9.42
CA ASP A 73 18.16 0.19 8.42
C ASP A 73 17.72 -0.25 7.01
N ASP A 74 17.57 0.72 6.11
CA ASP A 74 17.06 0.49 4.76
C ASP A 74 17.90 -0.50 3.95
N GLU A 75 19.24 -0.48 4.06
CA GLU A 75 20.11 -1.41 3.34
C GLU A 75 19.82 -2.86 3.75
N THR A 76 19.75 -3.09 5.05
CA THR A 76 19.43 -4.41 5.63
C THR A 76 18.00 -4.81 5.24
N TYR A 77 17.05 -3.87 5.32
CA TYR A 77 15.65 -4.06 4.98
C TYR A 77 15.47 -4.53 3.54
N TYR A 78 15.95 -3.76 2.57
CA TYR A 78 15.80 -4.11 1.15
C TYR A 78 16.56 -5.39 0.78
N THR A 79 17.71 -5.65 1.39
CA THR A 79 18.42 -6.93 1.24
C THR A 79 17.58 -8.12 1.71
N PHE A 80 16.85 -7.95 2.81
CA PHE A 80 15.95 -8.99 3.33
C PHE A 80 14.74 -9.20 2.42
N VAL A 81 14.08 -8.12 1.96
CA VAL A 81 12.97 -8.18 1.00
C VAL A 81 13.41 -8.88 -0.29
N ASP A 82 14.58 -8.57 -0.84
CA ASP A 82 15.13 -9.22 -2.04
C ASP A 82 15.30 -10.73 -1.86
N LYS A 83 15.78 -11.16 -0.69
CA LYS A 83 15.90 -12.59 -0.35
C LYS A 83 14.53 -13.26 -0.24
N PHE A 84 13.57 -12.59 0.39
CA PHE A 84 12.20 -13.08 0.48
C PHE A 84 11.59 -13.26 -0.92
N VAL A 85 11.65 -12.24 -1.79
CA VAL A 85 11.13 -12.32 -3.16
C VAL A 85 11.82 -13.42 -3.95
N SER A 86 13.14 -13.58 -3.80
CA SER A 86 13.89 -14.65 -4.45
C SER A 86 13.43 -16.04 -3.99
N ALA A 87 13.12 -16.20 -2.70
CA ALA A 87 12.57 -17.44 -2.15
C ALA A 87 11.16 -17.71 -2.70
N VAL A 88 10.29 -16.68 -2.75
CA VAL A 88 8.93 -16.79 -3.32
C VAL A 88 9.00 -17.24 -4.78
N ARG A 89 9.85 -16.62 -5.60
CA ARG A 89 10.01 -17.00 -7.01
C ARG A 89 10.46 -18.45 -7.18
N LYS A 90 11.34 -18.92 -6.31
CA LYS A 90 11.85 -20.28 -6.37
C LYS A 90 10.81 -21.32 -5.93
N GLU A 91 10.16 -21.09 -4.80
CA GLU A 91 9.28 -22.09 -4.18
C GLU A 91 7.84 -22.01 -4.70
N TYR A 92 7.39 -20.81 -5.11
CA TYR A 92 6.01 -20.55 -5.56
C TYR A 92 5.99 -19.69 -6.85
N PRO A 93 6.57 -20.16 -7.96
CA PRO A 93 6.78 -19.35 -9.17
C PRO A 93 5.50 -18.82 -9.83
N ASN A 94 4.34 -19.37 -9.49
CA ASN A 94 3.03 -18.97 -10.02
C ASN A 94 2.13 -18.29 -8.97
N ALA A 95 2.68 -17.91 -7.81
CA ALA A 95 1.93 -17.21 -6.79
C ALA A 95 1.82 -15.73 -7.13
N LEU A 96 0.65 -15.15 -6.87
CA LEU A 96 0.46 -13.72 -6.77
C LEU A 96 1.00 -13.26 -5.42
N LEU A 97 1.86 -12.25 -5.41
CA LEU A 97 2.40 -11.65 -4.21
C LEU A 97 1.68 -10.32 -3.93
N HIS A 98 0.97 -10.27 -2.83
CA HIS A 98 0.20 -9.13 -2.37
C HIS A 98 0.94 -8.44 -1.21
N TRP A 99 1.30 -7.15 -1.39
CA TRP A 99 1.90 -6.31 -0.37
C TRP A 99 0.82 -5.56 0.41
N GLU A 100 0.88 -5.63 1.75
CA GLU A 100 -0.13 -5.06 2.64
C GLU A 100 0.53 -4.38 3.85
N ASP A 101 0.06 -3.19 4.22
CA ASP A 101 0.44 -2.47 5.44
C ASP A 101 1.94 -2.18 5.59
N PHE A 102 2.65 -1.98 4.48
CA PHE A 102 4.04 -1.55 4.48
C PHE A 102 4.17 -0.07 4.86
N GLY A 103 5.29 0.27 5.52
CA GLY A 103 5.60 1.65 5.87
C GLY A 103 5.65 2.58 4.65
N ARG A 104 5.30 3.87 4.84
CA ARG A 104 5.25 4.89 3.78
C ARG A 104 6.56 4.99 2.98
N GLY A 105 7.71 4.82 3.64
CA GLY A 105 9.02 4.90 2.99
C GLY A 105 9.38 3.68 2.14
N HIS A 106 8.66 2.58 2.30
CA HIS A 106 9.00 1.31 1.66
C HIS A 106 7.97 0.84 0.64
N ALA A 107 6.67 1.09 0.89
CA ALA A 107 5.56 0.53 0.11
C ALA A 107 5.69 0.79 -1.40
N LYS A 108 5.90 2.06 -1.79
CA LYS A 108 6.02 2.44 -3.20
C LYS A 108 7.29 1.87 -3.83
N ASN A 109 8.45 2.01 -3.16
CA ASN A 109 9.73 1.54 -3.67
C ASN A 109 9.75 0.02 -3.92
N ILE A 110 9.08 -0.75 -3.05
CA ILE A 110 8.92 -2.19 -3.23
C ILE A 110 8.04 -2.47 -4.45
N LEU A 111 6.89 -1.80 -4.56
CA LEU A 111 5.99 -1.97 -5.70
C LEU A 111 6.72 -1.68 -7.02
N ASP A 112 7.32 -0.49 -7.15
CA ASP A 112 8.03 -0.06 -8.36
C ASP A 112 9.16 -1.04 -8.75
N LYS A 113 9.85 -1.61 -7.75
CA LYS A 113 10.94 -2.56 -8.00
C LYS A 113 10.46 -3.88 -8.58
N TYR A 114 9.27 -4.34 -8.23
CA TYR A 114 8.84 -5.70 -8.53
C TYR A 114 7.66 -5.83 -9.47
N GLU A 115 6.83 -4.79 -9.69
CA GLU A 115 5.59 -4.87 -10.46
C GLU A 115 5.77 -5.38 -11.90
N ASP A 116 6.91 -5.04 -12.54
CA ASP A 116 7.23 -5.49 -13.90
C ASP A 116 7.93 -6.87 -13.94
N THR A 117 8.26 -7.45 -12.79
CA THR A 117 9.14 -8.62 -12.73
C THR A 117 8.50 -9.89 -12.16
N LEU A 118 7.36 -9.76 -11.49
CA LEU A 118 6.55 -10.87 -10.98
C LEU A 118 5.09 -10.46 -10.84
N PRO A 119 4.14 -11.43 -10.81
CA PRO A 119 2.75 -11.11 -10.51
C PRO A 119 2.65 -10.55 -9.08
N THR A 120 2.43 -9.26 -8.95
CA THR A 120 2.34 -8.60 -7.66
C THR A 120 1.50 -7.33 -7.72
N PHE A 121 1.00 -6.90 -6.57
CA PHE A 121 0.38 -5.58 -6.38
C PHE A 121 0.47 -5.17 -4.91
N ASN A 122 0.30 -3.88 -4.66
CA ASN A 122 0.13 -3.31 -3.32
C ASN A 122 -1.32 -2.83 -3.17
N ASP A 123 -2.05 -3.39 -2.21
CA ASP A 123 -3.47 -3.08 -2.03
C ASP A 123 -3.70 -1.67 -1.47
N ASP A 124 -2.86 -1.21 -0.55
CA ASP A 124 -2.96 0.15 0.00
C ASP A 124 -2.81 1.24 -1.06
N ILE A 125 -1.97 0.99 -2.07
CA ILE A 125 -1.71 1.91 -3.18
C ILE A 125 -2.72 1.68 -4.30
N GLN A 126 -2.72 0.49 -4.89
CA GLN A 126 -3.44 0.18 -6.12
C GLN A 126 -4.88 -0.24 -5.86
N GLY A 127 -5.13 -1.13 -4.89
CA GLY A 127 -6.48 -1.61 -4.58
C GLY A 127 -7.38 -0.49 -4.06
N THR A 128 -6.89 0.27 -3.09
CA THR A 128 -7.61 1.44 -2.54
C THR A 128 -7.85 2.51 -3.59
N GLY A 129 -6.87 2.76 -4.47
CA GLY A 129 -7.01 3.71 -5.56
C GLY A 129 -8.10 3.30 -6.57
N ILE A 130 -8.09 2.03 -7.01
CA ILE A 130 -9.05 1.51 -8.00
C ILE A 130 -10.48 1.48 -7.44
N VAL A 131 -10.68 1.05 -6.21
CA VAL A 131 -12.04 1.03 -5.61
C VAL A 131 -12.58 2.43 -5.42
N THR A 132 -11.71 3.39 -5.09
CA THR A 132 -12.08 4.81 -4.97
C THR A 132 -12.46 5.39 -6.34
N LEU A 133 -11.65 5.14 -7.37
CA LEU A 133 -11.99 5.55 -8.76
C LEU A 133 -13.34 4.97 -9.20
N ALA A 134 -13.58 3.69 -8.96
CA ALA A 134 -14.87 3.06 -9.29
C ALA A 134 -16.04 3.75 -8.59
N GLY A 135 -15.88 4.10 -7.31
CA GLY A 135 -16.87 4.87 -6.56
C GLY A 135 -17.12 6.26 -7.14
N VAL A 136 -16.06 6.99 -7.48
CA VAL A 136 -16.13 8.33 -8.12
C VAL A 136 -16.85 8.24 -9.45
N LEU A 137 -16.44 7.33 -10.35
CA LEU A 137 -17.08 7.14 -11.66
C LEU A 137 -18.55 6.77 -11.52
N GLY A 138 -18.89 5.91 -10.54
CA GLY A 138 -20.28 5.57 -10.22
C GLY A 138 -21.10 6.78 -9.81
N ALA A 139 -20.58 7.62 -8.90
CA ALA A 139 -21.23 8.84 -8.44
C ALA A 139 -21.44 9.85 -9.59
N LEU A 140 -20.43 10.06 -10.41
CA LEU A 140 -20.50 10.97 -11.56
C LEU A 140 -21.47 10.47 -12.63
N ASN A 141 -21.55 9.16 -12.85
CA ASN A 141 -22.56 8.59 -13.76
C ASN A 141 -23.98 8.84 -13.26
N ILE A 142 -24.23 8.80 -11.96
CA ILE A 142 -25.54 9.11 -11.37
C ILE A 142 -25.85 10.60 -11.48
N SER A 143 -24.90 11.46 -11.12
CA SER A 143 -25.06 12.92 -11.13
C SER A 143 -25.02 13.54 -12.52
N LYS A 144 -24.58 12.79 -13.54
CA LYS A 144 -24.41 13.24 -14.93
C LYS A 144 -23.42 14.41 -15.06
N VAL A 145 -22.39 14.42 -14.21
CA VAL A 145 -21.32 15.39 -14.24
C VAL A 145 -20.07 14.76 -14.89
N ASP A 146 -19.35 15.56 -15.67
CA ASP A 146 -18.14 15.11 -16.37
C ASP A 146 -16.97 14.95 -15.38
N TYR A 147 -16.18 13.89 -15.55
CA TYR A 147 -15.01 13.59 -14.73
C TYR A 147 -13.94 14.69 -14.85
N THR A 148 -13.71 15.18 -16.06
CA THR A 148 -12.69 16.19 -16.37
C THR A 148 -13.00 17.58 -15.79
N ASN A 149 -14.19 17.79 -15.25
CA ASN A 149 -14.59 19.03 -14.58
C ASN A 149 -14.54 18.95 -13.05
N GLN A 150 -14.00 17.84 -12.49
CA GLN A 150 -13.95 17.67 -11.05
C GLN A 150 -12.68 18.27 -10.44
N THR A 151 -12.79 18.68 -9.20
CA THR A 151 -11.67 19.01 -8.32
C THR A 151 -11.71 18.05 -7.14
N PHE A 152 -10.57 17.48 -6.81
CA PHE A 152 -10.43 16.47 -5.77
C PHE A 152 -9.69 17.06 -4.58
N LEU A 153 -10.24 16.86 -3.38
CA LEU A 153 -9.55 17.12 -2.12
C LEU A 153 -9.23 15.79 -1.46
N VAL A 154 -7.94 15.48 -1.34
CA VAL A 154 -7.44 14.29 -0.67
C VAL A 154 -7.05 14.68 0.76
N TYR A 155 -7.77 14.16 1.75
CA TYR A 155 -7.51 14.43 3.15
C TYR A 155 -6.74 13.25 3.77
N GLY A 156 -5.41 13.38 3.80
CA GLY A 156 -4.45 12.36 4.22
C GLY A 156 -3.52 11.98 3.06
N GLY A 157 -2.37 12.66 2.95
CA GLY A 157 -1.32 12.42 1.93
C GLY A 157 -0.39 11.25 2.29
N GLY A 158 -0.93 10.18 2.87
CA GLY A 158 -0.20 8.95 3.14
C GLY A 158 -0.16 8.00 1.94
N THR A 159 0.31 6.76 2.13
CA THR A 159 0.42 5.74 1.08
C THR A 159 -0.88 5.57 0.29
N ALA A 160 -2.00 5.37 0.97
CA ALA A 160 -3.31 5.21 0.34
C ALA A 160 -3.78 6.51 -0.35
N GLY A 161 -3.63 7.68 0.31
CA GLY A 161 -4.04 8.97 -0.27
C GLY A 161 -3.29 9.30 -1.54
N MET A 162 -1.98 9.08 -1.58
CA MET A 162 -1.17 9.28 -2.78
C MET A 162 -1.49 8.25 -3.87
N GLY A 163 -1.73 6.99 -3.49
CA GLY A 163 -2.20 5.94 -4.41
C GLY A 163 -3.53 6.31 -5.07
N ILE A 164 -4.50 6.81 -4.30
CA ILE A 164 -5.78 7.31 -4.80
C ILE A 164 -5.55 8.48 -5.77
N THR A 165 -4.72 9.46 -5.39
CA THR A 165 -4.42 10.63 -6.22
C THR A 165 -3.87 10.21 -7.58
N ASN A 166 -2.89 9.31 -7.60
CA ASN A 166 -2.28 8.85 -8.84
C ASN A 166 -3.28 8.12 -9.74
N ILE A 167 -4.09 7.22 -9.21
CA ILE A 167 -5.11 6.51 -10.00
C ILE A 167 -6.17 7.46 -10.58
N LEU A 168 -6.61 8.45 -9.79
CA LEU A 168 -7.55 9.46 -10.26
C LEU A 168 -6.91 10.38 -11.32
N LYS A 169 -5.63 10.74 -11.17
CA LYS A 169 -4.87 11.51 -12.15
C LYS A 169 -4.71 10.74 -13.47
N ASP A 170 -4.35 9.47 -13.39
CA ASP A 170 -4.21 8.61 -14.56
C ASP A 170 -5.52 8.51 -15.36
N GLU A 171 -6.66 8.48 -14.68
CA GLU A 171 -7.96 8.49 -15.35
C GLU A 171 -8.23 9.81 -16.08
N LEU A 172 -7.82 10.98 -15.52
CA LEU A 172 -7.88 12.25 -16.24
C LEU A 172 -7.02 12.23 -17.51
N ILE A 173 -5.80 11.69 -17.40
CA ILE A 173 -4.87 11.56 -18.54
C ILE A 173 -5.45 10.64 -19.62
N LYS A 174 -6.07 9.52 -19.24
CA LYS A 174 -6.78 8.62 -20.18
C LYS A 174 -7.95 9.30 -20.90
N GLN A 175 -8.51 10.34 -20.30
CA GLN A 175 -9.55 11.19 -20.90
C GLN A 175 -8.99 12.42 -21.61
N ASP A 176 -7.76 12.36 -22.12
CA ASP A 176 -7.07 13.39 -22.91
C ASP A 176 -6.77 14.70 -22.15
N VAL A 177 -6.78 14.70 -20.81
CA VAL A 177 -6.28 15.83 -20.02
C VAL A 177 -4.75 15.73 -19.95
N SER A 178 -4.04 16.82 -20.29
CA SER A 178 -2.56 16.82 -20.16
C SER A 178 -2.13 16.69 -18.69
N GLU A 179 -0.98 16.08 -18.42
CA GLU A 179 -0.48 15.84 -17.08
C GLU A 179 -0.41 17.12 -16.22
N ASP A 180 0.10 18.21 -16.77
CA ASP A 180 0.16 19.52 -16.09
C ASP A 180 -1.21 20.04 -15.66
N LYS A 181 -2.24 19.79 -16.48
CA LYS A 181 -3.62 20.16 -16.14
C LYS A 181 -4.22 19.17 -15.15
N ALA A 182 -3.94 17.88 -15.30
CA ALA A 182 -4.44 16.86 -14.38
C ALA A 182 -3.96 17.14 -12.95
N ASN A 183 -2.70 17.55 -12.75
CA ASN A 183 -2.18 17.95 -11.44
C ASN A 183 -2.98 19.09 -10.79
N GLN A 184 -3.52 20.03 -11.57
CA GLN A 184 -4.30 21.17 -11.05
C GLN A 184 -5.70 20.77 -10.54
N HIS A 185 -6.13 19.54 -10.76
CA HIS A 185 -7.39 19.02 -10.24
C HIS A 185 -7.31 18.55 -8.78
N PHE A 186 -6.10 18.49 -8.19
CA PHE A 186 -5.90 17.92 -6.86
C PHE A 186 -5.43 18.95 -5.83
N TYR A 187 -6.03 18.84 -4.65
CA TYR A 187 -5.56 19.46 -3.42
C TYR A 187 -5.32 18.36 -2.41
N ILE A 188 -4.13 18.30 -1.83
CA ILE A 188 -3.74 17.25 -0.90
C ILE A 188 -3.43 17.89 0.45
N MET A 189 -4.05 17.38 1.52
CA MET A 189 -3.79 17.79 2.89
C MET A 189 -3.19 16.63 3.68
N ASP A 190 -2.19 16.91 4.48
CA ASP A 190 -1.64 15.96 5.46
C ASP A 190 -1.38 16.72 6.79
N LYS A 191 -0.61 16.14 7.70
CA LYS A 191 -0.26 16.74 9.02
C LYS A 191 0.37 18.13 8.91
N GLN A 192 1.03 18.43 7.79
CA GLN A 192 1.63 19.74 7.48
C GLN A 192 0.60 20.80 7.05
N GLY A 193 -0.64 20.40 6.78
CA GLY A 193 -1.67 21.23 6.15
C GLY A 193 -1.82 20.93 4.66
N LEU A 194 -2.23 21.92 3.86
CA LEU A 194 -2.27 21.79 2.41
C LEU A 194 -0.83 21.66 1.88
N LEU A 195 -0.60 20.65 1.06
CA LEU A 195 0.74 20.39 0.51
C LEU A 195 1.01 21.30 -0.70
N PHE A 196 2.22 21.82 -0.79
CA PHE A 196 2.75 22.63 -1.89
C PHE A 196 4.12 22.09 -2.30
N ASP A 197 4.48 22.27 -3.55
CA ASP A 197 5.72 21.78 -4.16
C ASP A 197 7.01 22.41 -3.61
N ASP A 198 6.91 23.52 -2.89
CA ASP A 198 8.02 24.23 -2.25
C ASP A 198 8.24 23.84 -0.77
N MET A 199 7.54 22.83 -0.25
CA MET A 199 7.69 22.38 1.13
C MET A 199 8.89 21.43 1.28
N ASP A 200 9.70 21.65 2.32
CA ASP A 200 10.93 20.87 2.59
C ASP A 200 10.70 19.48 3.20
N ASP A 201 9.49 19.23 3.74
CA ASP A 201 9.16 18.00 4.50
C ASP A 201 8.23 17.05 3.75
N LEU A 202 8.16 17.16 2.42
CA LEU A 202 7.43 16.24 1.57
C LEU A 202 8.14 14.87 1.51
N THR A 203 7.33 13.81 1.55
CA THR A 203 7.83 12.46 1.20
C THR A 203 8.02 12.33 -0.30
N GLU A 204 8.82 11.35 -0.75
CA GLU A 204 9.01 11.06 -2.17
C GLU A 204 7.68 10.84 -2.92
N ALA A 205 6.71 10.20 -2.29
CA ALA A 205 5.38 9.99 -2.87
C ALA A 205 4.52 11.27 -2.95
N GLN A 206 4.88 12.33 -2.20
CA GLN A 206 4.16 13.62 -2.19
C GLN A 206 4.78 14.66 -3.14
N GLN A 207 6.00 14.42 -3.63
CA GLN A 207 6.71 15.21 -4.64
C GLN A 207 6.21 14.89 -6.05
#